data_2d6d0cc4d30a363901fe56ca6b769e6c
#
_entry.id   2d6d0cc4d30a363901fe56ca6b769e6c
#
_cell.length_a   1.000
_cell.length_b   1.000
_cell.length_c   1.000
_cell.angle_alpha   90.00
_cell.angle_beta   90.00
_cell.angle_gamma   90.00
#
_symmetry.space_group_name_H-M   'P 1'
#
loop_
_entity.id
_entity.type
_entity.pdbx_description
1 polymer ?
#
loop_
_entity_poly.entity_id
_entity_poly.type
_entity_poly.pdbx_seq_one_letter_code
_entity_poly.pdbx_strand_id
1 'polypeptide(L)'
;MFRSYAALDKSSRIRKAEKIVKILFKHKNIKKCKILDIGCGSGYLGRILHKKSKQYIGIDFVDERKVRGFNFMRTDALNVPLKDNSFDIIVCNHVIEHVTNQKKLLQEISRLLKKDGICYMTCPNRLWPMEPHLKLPFLSYLPKSLADIYVVAAGKGKDYDIYPMTYYSFSKKLKKYFNLENYTIEILKDPVYYGFSKAYSIFSISRYFPDFLLEFLNNFLPNWIVILKKPRQQLS
;
A
#
# COMPACT_ATOMS: atom_id res chain seq x y z
N MET A 1 -19.12 6.49 11.17
CA MET A 1 -19.34 6.75 9.73
C MET A 1 -17.96 6.68 9.08
N PHE A 2 -17.69 5.65 8.29
CA PHE A 2 -16.38 5.51 7.64
C PHE A 2 -16.21 6.61 6.60
N ARG A 3 -15.07 7.32 6.64
CA ARG A 3 -14.76 8.32 5.62
C ARG A 3 -14.36 7.66 4.31
N SER A 4 -14.92 8.11 3.20
CA SER A 4 -14.37 7.81 1.90
C SER A 4 -13.11 8.64 1.67
N TYR A 5 -11.94 8.01 1.75
CA TYR A 5 -10.66 8.64 1.40
C TYR A 5 -10.42 8.71 -0.11
N ALA A 6 -11.47 8.51 -0.88
CA ALA A 6 -11.45 8.39 -2.34
C ALA A 6 -11.25 9.75 -3.07
N ALA A 7 -10.36 10.60 -2.58
CA ALA A 7 -10.15 11.97 -3.09
C ALA A 7 -9.46 12.09 -4.47
N LEU A 8 -8.96 10.98 -5.05
CA LEU A 8 -8.28 11.02 -6.35
C LEU A 8 -9.29 10.95 -7.50
N ASP A 9 -9.05 11.72 -8.56
CA ASP A 9 -9.77 11.61 -9.81
C ASP A 9 -9.57 10.25 -10.50
N LYS A 10 -10.41 9.94 -11.47
CA LYS A 10 -10.38 8.69 -12.24
C LYS A 10 -9.00 8.45 -12.89
N SER A 11 -8.39 9.48 -13.47
CA SER A 11 -7.13 9.37 -14.20
C SER A 11 -5.96 9.03 -13.28
N SER A 12 -5.90 9.66 -12.11
CA SER A 12 -4.90 9.38 -11.07
C SER A 12 -5.02 7.95 -10.53
N ARG A 13 -6.25 7.46 -10.35
CA ARG A 13 -6.49 6.07 -9.90
C ARG A 13 -6.05 5.04 -10.93
N ILE A 14 -6.31 5.29 -12.22
CA ILE A 14 -5.87 4.41 -13.31
C ILE A 14 -4.34 4.39 -13.36
N ARG A 15 -3.67 5.55 -13.37
CA ARG A 15 -2.19 5.62 -13.35
C ARG A 15 -1.59 4.88 -12.14
N LYS A 16 -2.22 5.02 -10.97
CA LYS A 16 -1.78 4.29 -9.76
C LYS A 16 -1.93 2.78 -9.94
N ALA A 17 -3.04 2.32 -10.48
CA ALA A 17 -3.28 0.91 -10.75
C ALA A 17 -2.28 0.35 -11.78
N GLU A 18 -2.00 1.07 -12.86
CA GLU A 18 -0.99 0.70 -13.87
C GLU A 18 0.42 0.58 -13.28
N LYS A 19 0.80 1.48 -12.38
CA LYS A 19 2.07 1.41 -11.65
C LYS A 19 2.15 0.12 -10.83
N ILE A 20 1.12 -0.19 -10.05
CA ILE A 20 1.06 -1.43 -9.26
C ILE A 20 1.22 -2.64 -10.17
N VAL A 21 0.49 -2.68 -11.27
CA VAL A 21 0.56 -3.78 -12.25
C VAL A 21 1.97 -3.93 -12.81
N LYS A 22 2.65 -2.84 -13.18
CA LYS A 22 4.05 -2.88 -13.66
C LYS A 22 5.00 -3.49 -12.63
N ILE A 23 4.85 -3.10 -11.37
CA ILE A 23 5.67 -3.64 -10.28
C ILE A 23 5.41 -5.14 -10.11
N LEU A 24 4.15 -5.56 -10.05
CA LEU A 24 3.78 -6.96 -9.88
C LEU A 24 4.30 -7.85 -11.02
N PHE A 25 4.27 -7.36 -12.27
CA PHE A 25 4.80 -8.09 -13.44
C PHE A 25 6.31 -8.37 -13.35
N LYS A 26 7.08 -7.52 -12.68
CA LYS A 26 8.52 -7.77 -12.47
C LYS A 26 8.79 -8.95 -11.54
N HIS A 27 7.84 -9.28 -10.65
CA HIS A 27 8.01 -10.31 -9.64
C HIS A 27 7.32 -11.63 -9.97
N LYS A 28 6.21 -11.59 -10.70
CA LYS A 28 5.37 -12.77 -10.96
C LYS A 28 4.74 -12.73 -12.34
N ASN A 29 4.56 -13.91 -12.94
CA ASN A 29 3.70 -14.05 -14.11
C ASN A 29 2.23 -13.96 -13.67
N ILE A 30 1.67 -12.76 -13.73
CA ILE A 30 0.32 -12.45 -13.21
C ILE A 30 -0.75 -13.37 -13.84
N LYS A 31 -0.60 -13.78 -15.10
CA LYS A 31 -1.59 -14.67 -15.78
C LYS A 31 -1.81 -16.00 -15.04
N LYS A 32 -0.82 -16.46 -14.29
CA LYS A 32 -0.89 -17.71 -13.51
C LYS A 32 -1.25 -17.49 -12.04
N CYS A 33 -1.39 -16.25 -11.59
CA CYS A 33 -1.52 -15.89 -10.18
C CYS A 33 -2.98 -15.77 -9.72
N LYS A 34 -3.23 -16.21 -8.49
CA LYS A 34 -4.40 -15.84 -7.69
C LYS A 34 -4.04 -14.60 -6.88
N ILE A 35 -4.85 -13.55 -7.01
CA ILE A 35 -4.60 -12.23 -6.43
C ILE A 35 -5.70 -11.87 -5.43
N LEU A 36 -5.31 -11.42 -4.25
CA LEU A 36 -6.17 -10.78 -3.27
C LEU A 36 -5.82 -9.30 -3.18
N ASP A 37 -6.82 -8.42 -3.30
CA ASP A 37 -6.68 -6.98 -3.13
C ASP A 37 -7.40 -6.54 -1.85
N ILE A 38 -6.62 -6.27 -0.81
CA ILE A 38 -7.11 -5.85 0.50
C ILE A 38 -7.31 -4.33 0.48
N GLY A 39 -8.54 -3.88 0.77
CA GLY A 39 -8.90 -2.48 0.64
C GLY A 39 -9.01 -2.06 -0.83
N CYS A 40 -9.76 -2.80 -1.64
CA CYS A 40 -9.85 -2.58 -3.09
C CYS A 40 -10.53 -1.26 -3.48
N GLY A 41 -11.20 -0.59 -2.54
CA GLY A 41 -11.80 0.73 -2.66
C GLY A 41 -12.64 0.91 -3.91
N SER A 42 -12.28 1.87 -4.76
CA SER A 42 -13.04 2.18 -5.98
C SER A 42 -12.97 1.13 -7.11
N GLY A 43 -12.14 0.08 -6.98
CA GLY A 43 -12.10 -1.05 -7.88
C GLY A 43 -11.31 -0.88 -9.20
N TYR A 44 -10.61 0.25 -9.41
CA TYR A 44 -9.86 0.45 -10.66
C TYR A 44 -8.72 -0.54 -10.85
N LEU A 45 -8.03 -0.93 -9.77
CA LEU A 45 -7.01 -1.98 -9.82
C LEU A 45 -7.62 -3.33 -10.19
N GLY A 46 -8.76 -3.67 -9.56
CA GLY A 46 -9.51 -4.88 -9.83
C GLY A 46 -9.94 -5.01 -11.28
N ARG A 47 -10.39 -3.91 -11.90
CA ARG A 47 -10.74 -3.88 -13.32
C ARG A 47 -9.58 -4.30 -14.23
N ILE A 48 -8.35 -3.95 -13.87
CA ILE A 48 -7.15 -4.28 -14.65
C ILE A 48 -6.69 -5.70 -14.35
N LEU A 49 -6.54 -6.05 -13.08
CA LEU A 49 -5.95 -7.31 -12.64
C LEU A 49 -6.87 -8.52 -12.88
N HIS A 50 -8.17 -8.36 -12.70
CA HIS A 50 -9.15 -9.43 -12.97
C HIS A 50 -9.04 -10.01 -14.39
N LYS A 51 -8.80 -9.16 -15.40
CA LYS A 51 -8.63 -9.60 -16.80
C LYS A 51 -7.26 -10.20 -17.11
N LYS A 52 -6.28 -9.96 -16.27
CA LYS A 52 -4.85 -10.32 -16.48
C LYS A 52 -4.38 -11.47 -15.60
N SER A 53 -5.14 -11.85 -14.58
CA SER A 53 -4.76 -12.88 -13.60
C SER A 53 -5.59 -14.16 -13.78
N LYS A 54 -5.11 -15.25 -13.17
CA LYS A 54 -5.87 -16.51 -13.09
C LYS A 54 -7.14 -16.31 -12.27
N GLN A 55 -7.06 -15.56 -11.18
CA GLN A 55 -8.17 -15.23 -10.29
C GLN A 55 -7.86 -13.93 -9.57
N TYR A 56 -8.85 -13.08 -9.42
CA TYR A 56 -8.77 -11.87 -8.63
C TYR A 56 -9.96 -11.80 -7.68
N ILE A 57 -9.69 -11.46 -6.42
CA ILE A 57 -10.70 -11.18 -5.40
C ILE A 57 -10.33 -9.83 -4.76
N GLY A 58 -11.25 -8.86 -4.82
CA GLY A 58 -11.15 -7.63 -4.04
C GLY A 58 -11.90 -7.78 -2.73
N ILE A 59 -11.33 -7.31 -1.64
CA ILE A 59 -12.03 -7.24 -0.35
C ILE A 59 -12.00 -5.81 0.18
N ASP A 60 -13.07 -5.42 0.88
CA ASP A 60 -13.14 -4.15 1.59
C ASP A 60 -14.17 -4.25 2.73
N PHE A 61 -14.04 -3.37 3.71
CA PHE A 61 -15.00 -3.27 4.81
C PHE A 61 -16.33 -2.64 4.36
N VAL A 62 -16.26 -1.72 3.39
CA VAL A 62 -17.41 -1.06 2.76
C VAL A 62 -17.32 -1.22 1.25
N ASP A 63 -18.43 -1.44 0.56
CA ASP A 63 -18.45 -1.47 -0.91
C ASP A 63 -18.51 -0.04 -1.48
N GLU A 64 -17.35 0.56 -1.74
CA GLU A 64 -17.21 1.86 -2.40
C GLU A 64 -16.82 1.75 -3.88
N ARG A 65 -17.00 0.59 -4.50
CA ARG A 65 -16.59 0.34 -5.88
C ARG A 65 -17.35 1.21 -6.87
N LYS A 66 -16.61 2.03 -7.60
CA LYS A 66 -17.08 2.77 -8.79
C LYS A 66 -16.97 1.92 -10.06
N VAL A 67 -16.15 0.87 -10.02
CA VAL A 67 -15.94 -0.07 -11.12
C VAL A 67 -16.19 -1.48 -10.59
N ARG A 68 -17.06 -2.21 -11.29
CA ARG A 68 -17.49 -3.58 -10.95
C ARG A 68 -17.02 -4.57 -12.04
N GLY A 69 -17.45 -5.83 -11.98
CA GLY A 69 -17.12 -6.87 -12.97
C GLY A 69 -15.94 -7.76 -12.56
N PHE A 70 -15.63 -7.81 -11.26
CA PHE A 70 -14.70 -8.75 -10.65
C PHE A 70 -15.25 -9.27 -9.30
N ASN A 71 -14.71 -10.38 -8.81
CA ASN A 71 -15.12 -10.95 -7.54
C ASN A 71 -14.79 -10.00 -6.38
N PHE A 72 -15.81 -9.72 -5.58
CA PHE A 72 -15.72 -8.86 -4.41
C PHE A 72 -16.34 -9.55 -3.21
N MET A 73 -15.71 -9.37 -2.06
CA MET A 73 -16.22 -9.80 -0.77
C MET A 73 -16.16 -8.66 0.23
N ARG A 74 -17.28 -8.34 0.84
CA ARG A 74 -17.32 -7.40 1.97
C ARG A 74 -16.88 -8.14 3.23
N THR A 75 -15.72 -7.80 3.78
CA THR A 75 -15.15 -8.45 4.96
C THR A 75 -14.13 -7.57 5.66
N ASP A 76 -13.84 -7.90 6.92
CA ASP A 76 -12.74 -7.28 7.67
C ASP A 76 -11.40 -7.88 7.24
N ALA A 77 -10.43 -7.03 6.92
CA ALA A 77 -9.08 -7.41 6.58
C ALA A 77 -8.32 -8.12 7.73
N LEU A 78 -8.83 -8.00 8.96
CA LEU A 78 -8.26 -8.67 10.14
C LEU A 78 -8.73 -10.11 10.32
N ASN A 79 -9.77 -10.54 9.60
CA ASN A 79 -10.33 -11.88 9.68
C ASN A 79 -11.00 -12.28 8.36
N VAL A 80 -10.18 -12.57 7.36
CA VAL A 80 -10.65 -12.86 5.99
C VAL A 80 -11.09 -14.33 5.91
N PRO A 81 -12.34 -14.67 5.55
CA PRO A 81 -12.84 -16.04 5.53
C PRO A 81 -12.36 -16.81 4.27
N LEU A 82 -11.07 -16.85 4.05
CA LEU A 82 -10.40 -17.53 2.95
C LEU A 82 -9.31 -18.45 3.48
N LYS A 83 -9.01 -19.52 2.72
CA LYS A 83 -8.03 -20.56 3.10
C LYS A 83 -6.62 -20.00 3.20
N ASP A 84 -5.83 -20.57 4.11
CA ASP A 84 -4.40 -20.33 4.24
C ASP A 84 -3.66 -20.65 2.94
N ASN A 85 -2.56 -19.95 2.71
CA ASN A 85 -1.66 -20.19 1.57
C ASN A 85 -2.38 -20.26 0.22
N SER A 86 -3.37 -19.36 0.00
CA SER A 86 -4.24 -19.42 -1.18
C SER A 86 -3.80 -18.45 -2.29
N PHE A 87 -3.07 -17.39 -1.97
CA PHE A 87 -2.77 -16.31 -2.90
C PHE A 87 -1.30 -16.25 -3.28
N ASP A 88 -1.06 -16.10 -4.58
CA ASP A 88 0.28 -15.88 -5.14
C ASP A 88 0.71 -14.43 -4.97
N ILE A 89 -0.26 -13.50 -5.00
CA ILE A 89 -0.07 -12.07 -4.84
C ILE A 89 -1.14 -11.54 -3.89
N ILE A 90 -0.71 -10.74 -2.90
CA ILE A 90 -1.60 -9.89 -2.10
C ILE A 90 -1.24 -8.44 -2.38
N VAL A 91 -2.24 -7.60 -2.60
CA VAL A 91 -2.11 -6.14 -2.67
C VAL A 91 -2.73 -5.55 -1.40
N CYS A 92 -1.98 -4.69 -0.71
CA CYS A 92 -2.42 -3.95 0.46
C CYS A 92 -1.97 -2.50 0.31
N ASN A 93 -2.75 -1.73 -0.47
CA ASN A 93 -2.33 -0.41 -0.93
C ASN A 93 -3.03 0.70 -0.14
N HIS A 94 -2.32 1.37 0.75
CA HIS A 94 -2.86 2.39 1.67
C HIS A 94 -4.01 1.85 2.54
N VAL A 95 -3.75 0.77 3.27
CA VAL A 95 -4.71 0.14 4.19
C VAL A 95 -4.15 0.07 5.61
N ILE A 96 -2.87 -0.24 5.75
CA ILE A 96 -2.25 -0.49 7.06
C ILE A 96 -2.36 0.71 8.01
N GLU A 97 -2.35 1.92 7.48
CA GLU A 97 -2.51 3.17 8.24
C GLU A 97 -3.94 3.40 8.76
N HIS A 98 -4.94 2.70 8.20
CA HIS A 98 -6.36 2.79 8.62
C HIS A 98 -6.74 1.69 9.62
N VAL A 99 -5.82 0.77 9.91
CA VAL A 99 -6.09 -0.39 10.76
C VAL A 99 -5.47 -0.18 12.13
N THR A 100 -6.28 -0.25 13.18
CA THR A 100 -5.81 -0.14 14.58
C THR A 100 -4.92 -1.30 14.98
N ASN A 101 -5.27 -2.52 14.61
CA ASN A 101 -4.49 -3.72 14.88
C ASN A 101 -3.62 -4.13 13.68
N GLN A 102 -2.59 -3.33 13.39
CA GLN A 102 -1.65 -3.57 12.29
C GLN A 102 -0.94 -4.93 12.41
N LYS A 103 -0.69 -5.41 13.65
CA LYS A 103 -0.11 -6.75 13.89
C LYS A 103 -1.01 -7.85 13.34
N LYS A 104 -2.30 -7.79 13.64
CA LYS A 104 -3.29 -8.76 13.18
C LYS A 104 -3.41 -8.76 11.65
N LEU A 105 -3.39 -7.58 11.01
CA LEU A 105 -3.38 -7.45 9.56
C LEU A 105 -2.16 -8.17 8.95
N LEU A 106 -0.95 -7.97 9.50
CA LEU A 106 0.26 -8.60 8.97
C LEU A 106 0.24 -10.13 9.16
N GLN A 107 -0.30 -10.61 10.29
CA GLN A 107 -0.51 -12.03 10.52
C GLN A 107 -1.48 -12.63 9.50
N GLU A 108 -2.58 -11.93 9.20
CA GLU A 108 -3.59 -12.37 8.25
C GLU A 108 -3.04 -12.39 6.81
N ILE A 109 -2.28 -11.36 6.42
CA ILE A 109 -1.57 -11.35 5.13
C ILE A 109 -0.60 -12.54 5.06
N SER A 110 0.16 -12.80 6.12
CA SER A 110 1.08 -13.93 6.18
C SER A 110 0.35 -15.29 6.07
N ARG A 111 -0.79 -15.43 6.72
CA ARG A 111 -1.63 -16.63 6.65
C ARG A 111 -2.11 -16.90 5.22
N LEU A 112 -2.65 -15.88 4.57
CA LEU A 112 -3.28 -16.00 3.25
C LEU A 112 -2.26 -16.16 2.11
N LEU A 113 -1.05 -15.59 2.27
CA LEU A 113 -0.01 -15.61 1.26
C LEU A 113 0.63 -17.00 1.14
N LYS A 114 0.84 -17.49 -0.09
CA LYS A 114 1.61 -18.71 -0.35
C LYS A 114 3.07 -18.57 0.07
N LYS A 115 3.79 -19.69 0.24
CA LYS A 115 5.20 -19.73 0.62
C LYS A 115 6.10 -18.91 -0.33
N ASP A 116 5.86 -19.01 -1.63
CA ASP A 116 6.55 -18.25 -2.68
C ASP A 116 5.80 -17.00 -3.14
N GLY A 117 4.72 -16.66 -2.45
CA GLY A 117 3.89 -15.50 -2.74
C GLY A 117 4.58 -14.18 -2.40
N ILE A 118 4.02 -13.09 -2.97
CA ILE A 118 4.47 -11.72 -2.69
C ILE A 118 3.31 -10.86 -2.21
N CYS A 119 3.59 -9.94 -1.29
CA CYS A 119 2.65 -8.89 -0.95
C CYS A 119 3.22 -7.53 -1.36
N TYR A 120 2.48 -6.81 -2.21
CA TYR A 120 2.69 -5.40 -2.48
C TYR A 120 2.02 -4.59 -1.38
N MET A 121 2.78 -3.76 -0.67
CA MET A 121 2.24 -2.92 0.39
C MET A 121 2.74 -1.49 0.26
N THR A 122 1.87 -0.54 0.59
CA THR A 122 2.23 0.88 0.70
C THR A 122 1.78 1.46 2.03
N CYS A 123 2.52 2.46 2.48
CA CYS A 123 2.18 3.21 3.68
C CYS A 123 2.64 4.67 3.52
N PRO A 124 1.82 5.68 3.89
CA PRO A 124 2.23 7.07 3.91
C PRO A 124 3.25 7.31 5.03
N ASN A 125 4.13 8.28 4.78
CA ASN A 125 5.14 8.67 5.75
C ASN A 125 4.58 9.68 6.77
N ARG A 126 4.69 9.33 8.06
CA ARG A 126 4.35 10.25 9.15
C ARG A 126 5.16 11.56 9.10
N LEU A 127 6.40 11.50 8.64
CA LEU A 127 7.32 12.65 8.56
C LEU A 127 7.12 13.49 7.28
N TRP A 128 6.14 13.17 6.45
CA TRP A 128 5.81 14.01 5.31
C TRP A 128 5.00 15.23 5.77
N PRO A 129 5.41 16.47 5.41
CA PRO A 129 4.80 17.68 5.96
C PRO A 129 3.30 17.84 5.68
N MET A 130 2.83 17.31 4.55
CA MET A 130 1.42 17.37 4.15
C MET A 130 0.74 16.03 4.38
N GLU A 131 -0.21 15.94 5.31
CA GLU A 131 -1.00 14.73 5.51
C GLU A 131 -1.82 14.43 4.23
N PRO A 132 -1.64 13.23 3.61
CA PRO A 132 -2.14 13.01 2.26
C PRO A 132 -3.65 12.82 2.15
N HIS A 133 -4.35 12.40 3.21
CA HIS A 133 -5.78 12.09 3.19
C HIS A 133 -6.64 13.33 3.43
N LEU A 134 -6.29 14.14 4.43
CA LEU A 134 -7.02 15.35 4.81
C LEU A 134 -6.42 16.62 4.20
N LYS A 135 -5.19 16.53 3.66
CA LYS A 135 -4.42 17.65 3.08
C LYS A 135 -4.22 18.77 4.09
N LEU A 136 -3.89 18.40 5.32
CA LEU A 136 -3.57 19.33 6.39
C LEU A 136 -2.06 19.32 6.67
N PRO A 137 -1.42 20.50 6.69
CA PRO A 137 0.01 20.60 7.00
C PRO A 137 0.31 20.07 8.41
N PHE A 138 1.40 19.31 8.53
CA PHE A 138 1.96 18.83 9.79
C PHE A 138 1.00 18.02 10.70
N LEU A 139 -0.19 17.63 10.21
CA LEU A 139 -1.17 16.92 11.00
C LEU A 139 -0.62 15.62 11.60
N SER A 140 0.12 14.85 10.80
CA SER A 140 0.70 13.56 11.23
C SER A 140 1.78 13.67 12.32
N TYR A 141 2.29 14.87 12.57
CA TYR A 141 3.30 15.13 13.62
C TYR A 141 2.66 15.26 15.01
N LEU A 142 1.39 15.66 15.06
CA LEU A 142 0.70 15.98 16.29
C LEU A 142 0.36 14.72 17.10
N PRO A 143 0.34 14.80 18.44
CA PRO A 143 -0.34 13.82 19.27
C PRO A 143 -1.82 13.71 18.90
N LYS A 144 -2.42 12.53 19.11
CA LYS A 144 -3.80 12.23 18.70
C LYS A 144 -4.82 13.31 19.13
N SER A 145 -4.75 13.75 20.39
CA SER A 145 -5.67 14.77 20.93
C SER A 145 -5.59 16.11 20.19
N LEU A 146 -4.38 16.59 19.90
CA LEU A 146 -4.19 17.82 19.14
C LEU A 146 -4.54 17.65 17.67
N ALA A 147 -4.25 16.48 17.09
CA ALA A 147 -4.64 16.15 15.73
C ALA A 147 -6.17 16.17 15.56
N ASP A 148 -6.91 15.63 16.53
CA ASP A 148 -8.39 15.64 16.53
C ASP A 148 -8.93 17.07 16.54
N ILE A 149 -8.43 17.92 17.44
CA ILE A 149 -8.81 19.34 17.52
C ILE A 149 -8.52 20.03 16.19
N TYR A 150 -7.33 19.80 15.60
CA TYR A 150 -6.95 20.40 14.33
C TYR A 150 -7.87 19.96 13.18
N VAL A 151 -8.23 18.67 13.10
CA VAL A 151 -9.16 18.14 12.09
C VAL A 151 -10.54 18.78 12.21
N VAL A 152 -11.05 18.92 13.44
CA VAL A 152 -12.34 19.55 13.71
C VAL A 152 -12.30 21.04 13.34
N ALA A 153 -11.29 21.77 13.80
CA ALA A 153 -11.13 23.20 13.51
C ALA A 153 -10.98 23.49 12.01
N ALA A 154 -10.34 22.60 11.27
CA ALA A 154 -10.20 22.69 9.81
C ALA A 154 -11.45 22.24 9.03
N GLY A 155 -12.53 21.83 9.71
CA GLY A 155 -13.75 21.32 9.07
C GLY A 155 -13.55 20.03 8.27
N LYS A 156 -12.50 19.24 8.58
CA LYS A 156 -12.14 18.04 7.83
C LYS A 156 -12.73 16.75 8.42
N GLY A 157 -13.42 16.83 9.56
CA GLY A 157 -14.09 15.70 10.17
C GLY A 157 -14.22 15.80 11.67
N LYS A 158 -14.53 14.67 12.33
CA LYS A 158 -14.75 14.61 13.79
C LYS A 158 -13.48 14.27 14.56
N ASP A 159 -12.54 13.56 13.94
CA ASP A 159 -11.30 13.04 14.56
C ASP A 159 -10.27 12.68 13.49
N TYR A 160 -9.04 12.40 13.90
CA TYR A 160 -7.97 11.87 13.05
C TYR A 160 -7.84 10.37 13.26
N ASP A 161 -8.38 9.57 12.35
CA ASP A 161 -8.49 8.11 12.42
C ASP A 161 -7.42 7.37 11.59
N ILE A 162 -6.28 8.03 11.32
CA ILE A 162 -5.16 7.48 10.57
C ILE A 162 -3.97 7.25 11.51
N TYR A 163 -3.30 6.12 11.36
CA TYR A 163 -2.17 5.68 12.17
C TYR A 163 -0.86 5.67 11.35
N PRO A 164 -0.33 6.86 10.97
CA PRO A 164 0.84 6.95 10.13
C PRO A 164 2.08 6.46 10.88
N MET A 165 3.05 5.93 10.14
CA MET A 165 4.29 5.41 10.70
C MET A 165 5.49 6.17 10.16
N THR A 166 6.63 6.12 10.88
CA THR A 166 7.95 6.41 10.30
C THR A 166 8.46 5.18 9.55
N TYR A 167 9.40 5.34 8.61
CA TYR A 167 9.97 4.19 7.88
C TYR A 167 10.57 3.15 8.83
N TYR A 168 11.26 3.60 9.87
CA TYR A 168 11.81 2.72 10.89
C TYR A 168 10.73 1.85 11.55
N SER A 169 9.65 2.48 12.04
CA SER A 169 8.54 1.77 12.67
C SER A 169 7.85 0.81 11.71
N PHE A 170 7.59 1.26 10.47
CA PHE A 170 6.98 0.46 9.42
C PHE A 170 7.84 -0.75 9.07
N SER A 171 9.11 -0.55 8.70
CA SER A 171 10.02 -1.62 8.32
C SER A 171 10.27 -2.61 9.46
N LYS A 172 10.42 -2.14 10.70
CA LYS A 172 10.58 -2.99 11.90
C LYS A 172 9.37 -3.91 12.12
N LYS A 173 8.15 -3.40 11.91
CA LYS A 173 6.93 -4.22 12.01
C LYS A 173 6.88 -5.29 10.91
N LEU A 174 7.18 -4.92 9.66
CA LEU A 174 7.14 -5.83 8.52
C LEU A 174 8.17 -6.94 8.60
N LYS A 175 9.40 -6.61 9.01
CA LYS A 175 10.53 -7.55 9.14
C LYS A 175 10.29 -8.67 10.16
N LYS A 176 9.29 -8.53 11.05
CA LYS A 176 8.88 -9.60 11.98
C LYS A 176 8.18 -10.76 11.26
N TYR A 177 7.60 -10.53 10.10
CA TYR A 177 6.78 -11.51 9.37
C TYR A 177 7.29 -11.80 7.97
N PHE A 178 8.08 -10.88 7.39
CA PHE A 178 8.45 -10.90 5.98
C PHE A 178 9.89 -10.47 5.76
N ASN A 179 10.48 -10.98 4.69
CA ASN A 179 11.62 -10.35 4.04
C ASN A 179 11.09 -9.15 3.24
N LEU A 180 11.69 -7.98 3.45
CA LEU A 180 11.24 -6.71 2.88
C LEU A 180 12.20 -6.26 1.78
N GLU A 181 11.65 -5.94 0.62
CA GLU A 181 12.32 -5.28 -0.50
C GLU A 181 11.74 -3.88 -0.66
N ASN A 182 12.57 -2.85 -0.49
CA ASN A 182 12.14 -1.46 -0.62
C ASN A 182 12.10 -1.06 -2.10
N TYR A 183 10.89 -0.96 -2.62
CA TYR A 183 10.65 -0.62 -4.03
C TYR A 183 10.58 0.89 -4.29
N THR A 184 10.51 1.70 -3.24
CA THR A 184 10.44 3.16 -3.36
C THR A 184 11.71 3.70 -3.99
N ILE A 185 12.87 3.18 -3.60
CA ILE A 185 14.18 3.57 -4.15
C ILE A 185 14.27 3.21 -5.63
N GLU A 186 13.78 2.03 -6.02
CA GLU A 186 13.76 1.62 -7.44
C GLU A 186 12.90 2.56 -8.29
N ILE A 187 11.77 3.02 -7.74
CA ILE A 187 10.91 4.00 -8.42
C ILE A 187 11.61 5.36 -8.53
N LEU A 188 12.35 5.75 -7.50
CA LEU A 188 13.09 7.02 -7.50
C LEU A 188 14.18 7.03 -8.57
N LYS A 189 14.86 5.89 -8.78
CA LYS A 189 15.89 5.72 -9.81
C LYS A 189 15.35 5.80 -11.24
N ASP A 190 14.07 5.46 -11.46
CA ASP A 190 13.43 5.53 -12.78
C ASP A 190 11.93 5.88 -12.69
N PRO A 191 11.60 7.10 -12.27
CA PRO A 191 10.21 7.49 -12.04
C PRO A 191 9.37 7.48 -13.31
N VAL A 192 9.95 7.80 -14.47
CA VAL A 192 9.23 7.83 -15.75
C VAL A 192 8.77 6.44 -16.17
N TYR A 193 9.62 5.43 -16.01
CA TYR A 193 9.24 4.03 -16.25
C TYR A 193 8.01 3.62 -15.42
N TYR A 194 7.94 4.08 -14.16
CA TYR A 194 6.81 3.78 -13.27
C TYR A 194 5.60 4.70 -13.45
N GLY A 195 5.58 5.51 -14.52
CA GLY A 195 4.41 6.31 -14.91
C GLY A 195 4.29 7.64 -14.18
N PHE A 196 5.39 8.17 -13.65
CA PHE A 196 5.45 9.56 -13.23
C PHE A 196 5.66 10.47 -14.46
N SER A 197 5.25 11.75 -14.35
CA SER A 197 5.47 12.72 -15.40
C SER A 197 6.97 12.92 -15.70
N LYS A 198 7.33 13.32 -16.91
CA LYS A 198 8.71 13.64 -17.30
C LYS A 198 9.39 14.65 -16.38
N ALA A 199 8.63 15.55 -15.76
CA ALA A 199 9.16 16.50 -14.77
C ALA A 199 9.88 15.82 -13.59
N TYR A 200 9.48 14.58 -13.26
CA TYR A 200 10.13 13.79 -12.21
C TYR A 200 11.40 13.08 -12.67
N SER A 201 11.78 13.17 -13.96
CA SER A 201 13.01 12.53 -14.48
C SER A 201 14.28 13.04 -13.79
N ILE A 202 14.25 14.26 -13.24
CA ILE A 202 15.35 14.82 -12.46
C ILE A 202 15.73 13.91 -11.27
N PHE A 203 14.77 13.20 -10.68
CA PHE A 203 15.05 12.25 -9.60
C PHE A 203 15.84 11.02 -10.07
N SER A 204 15.91 10.75 -11.37
CA SER A 204 16.71 9.66 -11.91
C SER A 204 18.22 9.82 -11.65
N ILE A 205 18.67 11.04 -11.31
CA ILE A 205 20.04 11.29 -10.86
C ILE A 205 20.36 10.48 -9.59
N SER A 206 19.34 10.11 -8.81
CA SER A 206 19.50 9.28 -7.61
C SER A 206 20.13 7.90 -7.90
N ARG A 207 20.11 7.42 -9.16
CA ARG A 207 20.79 6.17 -9.56
C ARG A 207 22.31 6.19 -9.34
N TYR A 208 22.87 7.40 -9.28
CA TYR A 208 24.31 7.63 -9.06
C TYR A 208 24.63 7.87 -7.58
N PHE A 209 23.61 7.92 -6.71
CA PHE A 209 23.82 8.12 -5.28
C PHE A 209 24.21 6.79 -4.61
N PRO A 210 25.15 6.83 -3.65
CA PRO A 210 25.47 5.65 -2.86
C PRO A 210 24.25 5.19 -2.04
N ASP A 211 24.16 3.89 -1.79
CA ASP A 211 22.98 3.27 -1.16
C ASP A 211 22.67 3.88 0.22
N PHE A 212 23.69 4.22 1.02
CA PHE A 212 23.47 4.84 2.34
C PHE A 212 22.73 6.19 2.23
N LEU A 213 23.01 6.98 1.19
CA LEU A 213 22.33 8.25 0.94
C LEU A 213 20.88 8.02 0.51
N LEU A 214 20.65 7.01 -0.32
CA LEU A 214 19.29 6.64 -0.74
C LEU A 214 18.46 6.12 0.44
N GLU A 215 19.05 5.33 1.32
CA GLU A 215 18.40 4.87 2.56
C GLU A 215 18.08 6.03 3.51
N PHE A 216 18.99 7.00 3.63
CA PHE A 216 18.74 8.22 4.40
C PHE A 216 17.58 9.03 3.80
N LEU A 217 17.63 9.32 2.50
CA LEU A 217 16.58 10.08 1.79
C LEU A 217 15.23 9.38 1.83
N ASN A 218 15.22 8.05 1.84
CA ASN A 218 13.99 7.26 1.92
C ASN A 218 13.13 7.62 3.16
N ASN A 219 13.76 8.05 4.26
CA ASN A 219 13.00 8.46 5.46
C ASN A 219 12.14 9.71 5.23
N PHE A 220 12.45 10.50 4.22
CA PHE A 220 11.76 11.77 3.92
C PHE A 220 10.85 11.69 2.69
N LEU A 221 10.71 10.54 2.05
CA LEU A 221 9.79 10.37 0.93
C LEU A 221 8.32 10.34 1.41
N PRO A 222 7.36 10.79 0.59
CA PRO A 222 5.96 10.96 1.00
C PRO A 222 5.26 9.65 1.36
N ASN A 223 5.66 8.56 0.75
CA ASN A 223 5.14 7.22 1.02
C ASN A 223 6.14 6.15 0.60
N TRP A 224 6.00 4.97 1.18
CA TRP A 224 6.82 3.81 0.83
C TRP A 224 6.02 2.76 0.08
N ILE A 225 6.71 2.15 -0.85
CA ILE A 225 6.23 1.00 -1.62
C ILE A 225 7.20 -0.14 -1.35
N VAL A 226 6.69 -1.24 -0.85
CA VAL A 226 7.50 -2.41 -0.51
C VAL A 226 6.91 -3.68 -1.09
N ILE A 227 7.80 -4.61 -1.43
CA ILE A 227 7.45 -6.00 -1.75
C ILE A 227 7.85 -6.86 -0.57
N LEU A 228 6.91 -7.62 -0.05
CA LEU A 228 7.09 -8.51 1.07
C LEU A 228 7.06 -9.95 0.58
N LYS A 229 7.99 -10.76 1.07
CA LYS A 229 8.09 -12.21 0.79
C LYS A 229 8.13 -12.94 2.11
N LYS A 230 7.50 -14.13 2.20
CA LYS A 230 7.68 -14.95 3.40
C LYS A 230 9.17 -15.31 3.55
N PRO A 231 9.69 -15.36 4.79
CA PRO A 231 11.02 -15.91 5.02
C PRO A 231 11.09 -17.33 4.47
N ARG A 232 12.19 -17.66 3.80
CA ARG A 232 12.48 -19.08 3.50
C ARG A 232 12.66 -19.76 4.83
N GLN A 233 11.88 -20.81 5.10
CA GLN A 233 12.20 -21.70 6.23
C GLN A 233 13.64 -22.22 5.98
N GLN A 234 14.55 -21.93 6.90
CA GLN A 234 15.79 -22.67 6.94
C GLN A 234 15.37 -24.12 7.14
N LEU A 235 15.71 -24.98 6.17
CA LEU A 235 15.61 -26.43 6.35
C LEU A 235 16.59 -26.76 7.49
N SER A 236 16.03 -26.95 8.69
CA SER A 236 16.74 -27.52 9.84
C SER A 236 17.03 -28.98 9.61
#